data_c656901aed416e585c570d744fccc2c8
#
_entry.id   c656901aed416e585c570d744fccc2c8
#
_cell.length_a   1.000
_cell.length_b   1.000
_cell.length_c   1.000
_cell.angle_alpha   90.00
_cell.angle_beta   90.00
_cell.angle_gamma   90.00
#
_symmetry.space_group_name_H-M   'P 1'
#
loop_
_entity.id
_entity.type
_entity.pdbx_description
1 polymer ?
#
loop_
_entity_poly.entity_id
_entity_poly.type
_entity_poly.pdbx_seq_one_letter_code
_entity_poly.pdbx_strand_id
1 'polypeptide(L)'
;MSNKNHGKPAGKPFRRDGVDPVLRSRARRRALQAIYAWQISGGSAESLLAQFAHEQAHEVADLAYFENLLRGVLDHRRELDEALAPFVDRPVEEVDAIERAVLRVAAYELRHRVDVPYRVVINEAIETAKRFGSEHGHTYVNGVLDRAAVEWRKVESGQ
;
A
#
# COMPACT_ATOMS: atom_id res chain seq x y z
N MET A 1 17.72 -20.36 33.48
CA MET A 1 17.61 -19.89 33.10
C MET A 1 17.31 -19.29 32.53
N SER A 2 17.09 -18.88 32.16
CA SER A 2 16.81 -18.35 31.56
C SER A 2 16.48 -17.67 31.08
N ASN A 3 16.21 -16.98 30.87
CA ASN A 3 15.83 -16.15 30.38
C ASN A 3 15.51 -15.91 29.64
N LYS A 4 15.14 -16.02 29.27
CA LYS A 4 14.88 -16.06 28.49
C LYS A 4 14.18 -15.19 27.95
N ASN A 5 13.47 -14.94 27.86
CA ASN A 5 12.59 -14.17 27.56
C ASN A 5 13.11 -12.98 27.15
N HIS A 6 14.03 -12.87 27.40
CA HIS A 6 14.56 -11.74 27.01
C HIS A 6 14.37 -11.61 25.58
N GLY A 7 14.22 -12.53 24.91
CA GLY A 7 14.09 -12.40 23.57
C GLY A 7 12.95 -11.56 23.18
N LYS A 8 12.11 -11.36 24.06
CA LYS A 8 11.02 -10.74 23.73
C LYS A 8 11.20 -9.36 23.53
N PRO A 9 11.13 -8.86 22.48
CA PRO A 9 11.30 -7.51 22.23
C PRO A 9 10.19 -6.79 22.76
N ALA A 10 10.29 -6.47 23.85
CA ALA A 10 9.32 -5.72 24.42
C ALA A 10 8.99 -4.56 23.57
N GLY A 11 9.80 -4.22 22.68
CA GLY A 11 9.55 -3.09 21.91
C GLY A 11 8.51 -3.21 20.83
N LYS A 12 7.86 -4.33 20.75
CA LYS A 12 6.95 -4.54 19.72
C LYS A 12 5.59 -4.45 20.22
N PRO A 13 5.07 -3.31 20.52
CA PRO A 13 3.77 -3.23 21.14
C PRO A 13 2.70 -3.54 20.13
N PHE A 14 1.65 -4.15 20.59
CA PHE A 14 0.53 -4.38 19.77
C PHE A 14 -0.30 -3.16 19.78
N ARG A 15 -0.87 -2.83 18.63
CA ARG A 15 -1.77 -1.72 18.57
C ARG A 15 -3.07 -2.10 19.22
N ARG A 16 -3.83 -1.08 19.66
CA ARG A 16 -5.06 -1.35 20.30
C ARG A 16 -6.01 -2.10 19.45
N ASP A 17 -5.99 -1.88 18.14
CA ASP A 17 -6.90 -2.53 17.22
C ASP A 17 -6.40 -3.91 16.81
N GLY A 18 -5.30 -4.38 17.38
CA GLY A 18 -4.80 -5.70 17.04
C GLY A 18 -4.01 -5.78 15.77
N VAL A 19 -3.72 -4.63 15.15
CA VAL A 19 -2.97 -4.63 13.90
C VAL A 19 -1.48 -4.76 14.18
N ASP A 20 -0.83 -5.67 13.45
CA ASP A 20 0.62 -5.81 13.51
C ASP A 20 1.23 -5.03 12.36
N PRO A 21 1.96 -3.95 12.65
CA PRO A 21 2.49 -3.09 11.58
C PRO A 21 3.44 -3.82 10.63
N VAL A 22 4.21 -4.77 11.13
CA VAL A 22 5.14 -5.51 10.27
C VAL A 22 4.39 -6.37 9.30
N LEU A 23 3.38 -7.08 9.77
CA LEU A 23 2.58 -7.92 8.89
C LEU A 23 1.79 -7.10 7.90
N ARG A 24 1.33 -5.93 8.32
CA ARG A 24 0.60 -5.04 7.42
C ARG A 24 1.54 -4.46 6.35
N SER A 25 2.78 -4.14 6.71
CA SER A 25 3.75 -3.69 5.72
C SER A 25 4.02 -4.77 4.69
N ARG A 26 4.12 -6.02 5.13
CA ARG A 26 4.31 -7.12 4.20
C ARG A 26 3.12 -7.27 3.27
N ALA A 27 1.93 -7.09 3.80
CA ALA A 27 0.73 -7.16 2.97
C ALA A 27 0.75 -6.09 1.90
N ARG A 28 1.22 -4.89 2.23
CA ARG A 28 1.30 -3.82 1.24
C ARG A 28 2.30 -4.15 0.13
N ARG A 29 3.44 -4.72 0.50
CA ARG A 29 4.43 -5.09 -0.51
C ARG A 29 3.90 -6.17 -1.44
N ARG A 30 3.16 -7.13 -0.88
CA ARG A 30 2.57 -8.18 -1.71
C ARG A 30 1.47 -7.61 -2.60
N ALA A 31 0.68 -6.69 -2.07
CA ALA A 31 -0.36 -6.07 -2.87
C ALA A 31 0.26 -5.28 -4.03
N LEU A 32 1.35 -4.57 -3.76
CA LEU A 32 2.04 -3.86 -4.83
C LEU A 32 2.46 -4.80 -5.94
N GLN A 33 3.05 -5.94 -5.57
CA GLN A 33 3.52 -6.88 -6.57
C GLN A 33 2.36 -7.45 -7.38
N ALA A 34 1.25 -7.73 -6.73
CA ALA A 34 0.08 -8.25 -7.44
C ALA A 34 -0.52 -7.19 -8.37
N ILE A 35 -0.61 -5.94 -7.90
CA ILE A 35 -1.15 -4.86 -8.72
C ILE A 35 -0.23 -4.61 -9.90
N TYR A 36 1.08 -4.62 -9.67
CA TYR A 36 2.03 -4.46 -10.75
C TYR A 36 1.84 -5.55 -11.81
N ALA A 37 1.73 -6.81 -11.37
CA ALA A 37 1.51 -7.92 -12.30
C ALA A 37 0.22 -7.74 -13.07
N TRP A 38 -0.83 -7.28 -12.39
CA TRP A 38 -2.10 -7.05 -13.04
C TRP A 38 -2.01 -5.94 -14.08
N GLN A 39 -1.27 -4.88 -13.79
CA GLN A 39 -1.10 -3.78 -14.74
C GLN A 39 -0.42 -4.26 -16.02
N ILE A 40 0.46 -5.24 -15.90
CA ILE A 40 1.19 -5.75 -17.06
C ILE A 40 0.38 -6.80 -17.82
N SER A 41 -0.24 -7.71 -17.09
CA SER A 41 -0.86 -8.90 -17.69
C SER A 41 -2.37 -8.94 -17.66
N GLY A 42 -2.99 -8.10 -16.85
CA GLY A 42 -4.44 -8.17 -16.68
C GLY A 42 -4.81 -9.30 -15.74
N GLY A 43 -6.03 -9.77 -15.86
CA GLY A 43 -6.52 -10.84 -15.04
C GLY A 43 -7.55 -10.38 -14.04
N SER A 44 -8.08 -11.33 -13.28
CA SER A 44 -9.11 -11.02 -12.29
C SER A 44 -8.52 -11.01 -10.90
N ALA A 45 -9.24 -10.37 -9.98
CA ALA A 45 -8.83 -10.37 -8.59
C ALA A 45 -8.77 -11.80 -8.06
N GLU A 46 -9.73 -12.64 -8.45
CA GLU A 46 -9.76 -13.99 -7.96
C GLU A 46 -8.54 -14.80 -8.39
N SER A 47 -8.12 -14.67 -9.64
CA SER A 47 -6.97 -15.43 -10.09
C SER A 47 -5.70 -14.92 -9.43
N LEU A 48 -5.58 -13.62 -9.25
CA LEU A 48 -4.40 -13.06 -8.59
C LEU A 48 -4.36 -13.44 -7.12
N LEU A 49 -5.51 -13.43 -6.45
CA LEU A 49 -5.55 -13.83 -5.06
C LEU A 49 -5.17 -15.30 -4.90
N ALA A 50 -5.68 -16.15 -5.77
CA ALA A 50 -5.35 -17.56 -5.69
C ALA A 50 -3.87 -17.79 -5.90
N GLN A 51 -3.30 -17.12 -6.89
CA GLN A 51 -1.89 -17.25 -7.18
C GLN A 51 -1.03 -16.76 -6.02
N PHE A 52 -1.30 -15.57 -5.53
CA PHE A 52 -0.48 -15.00 -4.48
C PHE A 52 -0.67 -15.70 -3.14
N ALA A 53 -1.89 -16.17 -2.84
CA ALA A 53 -2.11 -16.91 -1.62
C ALA A 53 -1.30 -18.20 -1.62
N HIS A 54 -1.26 -18.88 -2.76
CA HIS A 54 -0.48 -20.10 -2.86
C HIS A 54 1.02 -19.82 -2.72
N GLU A 55 1.50 -18.81 -3.41
CA GLU A 55 2.92 -18.48 -3.39
C GLU A 55 3.37 -17.98 -2.04
N GLN A 56 2.45 -17.37 -1.28
CA GLN A 56 2.80 -16.79 0.00
C GLN A 56 2.44 -17.68 1.17
N ALA A 57 2.23 -18.95 0.91
CA ALA A 57 1.78 -19.85 1.97
C ALA A 57 2.74 -19.89 3.16
N HIS A 58 4.03 -19.65 2.91
CA HIS A 58 5.01 -19.68 3.98
C HIS A 58 5.34 -18.33 4.56
N GLU A 59 4.78 -17.29 3.98
CA GLU A 59 5.08 -15.97 4.46
C GLU A 59 4.10 -15.54 5.50
N VAL A 60 4.60 -14.86 6.51
CA VAL A 60 3.73 -14.33 7.54
C VAL A 60 3.37 -12.92 7.11
N ALA A 61 2.12 -12.70 6.81
CA ALA A 61 1.62 -11.41 6.39
C ALA A 61 0.17 -11.29 6.82
N ASP A 62 -0.37 -10.08 6.73
CA ASP A 62 -1.78 -9.85 7.02
C ASP A 62 -2.55 -10.15 5.74
N LEU A 63 -2.99 -11.39 5.59
CA LEU A 63 -3.63 -11.82 4.36
C LEU A 63 -4.96 -11.13 4.13
N ALA A 64 -5.70 -10.83 5.18
CA ALA A 64 -6.97 -10.12 5.02
C ALA A 64 -6.72 -8.72 4.48
N TYR A 65 -5.66 -8.05 4.95
CA TYR A 65 -5.35 -6.73 4.46
C TYR A 65 -4.84 -6.78 3.02
N PHE A 66 -4.04 -7.79 2.71
CA PHE A 66 -3.57 -7.99 1.34
C PHE A 66 -4.76 -8.13 0.40
N GLU A 67 -5.71 -8.98 0.76
CA GLU A 67 -6.89 -9.17 -0.08
C GLU A 67 -7.70 -7.88 -0.21
N ASN A 68 -7.84 -7.14 0.88
CA ASN A 68 -8.58 -5.89 0.86
C ASN A 68 -7.92 -4.90 -0.09
N LEU A 69 -6.59 -4.79 -0.05
CA LEU A 69 -5.90 -3.85 -0.93
C LEU A 69 -6.02 -4.26 -2.39
N LEU A 70 -5.83 -5.54 -2.66
CA LEU A 70 -5.88 -6.00 -4.04
C LEU A 70 -7.28 -5.82 -4.62
N ARG A 71 -8.30 -6.31 -3.93
CA ARG A 71 -9.67 -6.15 -4.41
C ARG A 71 -10.07 -4.69 -4.48
N GLY A 72 -9.67 -3.93 -3.48
CA GLY A 72 -10.03 -2.52 -3.43
C GLY A 72 -9.49 -1.75 -4.61
N VAL A 73 -8.22 -1.97 -4.94
CA VAL A 73 -7.62 -1.27 -6.06
C VAL A 73 -8.28 -1.69 -7.37
N LEU A 74 -8.46 -2.99 -7.58
CA LEU A 74 -9.05 -3.46 -8.83
C LEU A 74 -10.50 -2.98 -8.98
N ASP A 75 -11.27 -3.06 -7.90
CA ASP A 75 -12.67 -2.67 -7.97
C ASP A 75 -12.86 -1.17 -8.11
N HIS A 76 -11.93 -0.38 -7.60
CA HIS A 76 -12.06 1.07 -7.62
C HIS A 76 -11.06 1.75 -8.55
N ARG A 77 -10.48 1.01 -9.48
CA ARG A 77 -9.40 1.54 -10.29
C ARG A 77 -9.75 2.86 -10.99
N ARG A 78 -10.92 2.91 -11.60
CA ARG A 78 -11.30 4.13 -12.32
C ARG A 78 -11.43 5.31 -11.37
N GLU A 79 -12.09 5.10 -10.25
CA GLU A 79 -12.28 6.17 -9.28
C GLU A 79 -10.93 6.63 -8.72
N LEU A 80 -10.03 5.68 -8.44
CA LEU A 80 -8.73 6.03 -7.91
C LEU A 80 -7.90 6.82 -8.94
N ASP A 81 -7.93 6.39 -10.19
CA ASP A 81 -7.18 7.09 -11.22
C ASP A 81 -7.72 8.50 -11.45
N GLU A 82 -9.03 8.65 -11.42
CA GLU A 82 -9.64 9.97 -11.57
C GLU A 82 -9.28 10.86 -10.40
N ALA A 83 -9.25 10.30 -9.19
CA ALA A 83 -8.89 11.09 -8.02
C ALA A 83 -7.42 11.49 -8.03
N LEU A 84 -6.56 10.63 -8.57
CA LEU A 84 -5.12 10.94 -8.66
C LEU A 84 -4.80 11.95 -9.76
N ALA A 85 -5.64 12.04 -10.78
CA ALA A 85 -5.34 12.83 -11.97
C ALA A 85 -4.87 14.27 -11.69
N PRO A 86 -5.49 15.01 -10.77
CA PRO A 86 -5.05 16.38 -10.53
C PRO A 86 -3.66 16.49 -9.91
N PHE A 87 -3.13 15.41 -9.37
CA PHE A 87 -1.89 15.45 -8.61
C PHE A 87 -0.69 14.86 -9.34
N VAL A 88 -0.92 14.22 -10.49
CA VAL A 88 0.17 13.67 -11.27
C VAL A 88 0.44 14.58 -12.46
N ASP A 89 1.64 14.50 -13.01
CA ASP A 89 2.06 15.40 -14.08
C ASP A 89 1.78 14.82 -15.48
N ARG A 90 1.13 13.68 -15.55
CA ARG A 90 0.80 13.01 -16.80
C ARG A 90 -0.35 12.06 -16.51
N PRO A 91 -1.01 11.52 -17.52
CA PRO A 91 -2.06 10.53 -17.26
C PRO A 91 -1.54 9.38 -16.43
N VAL A 92 -2.36 8.89 -15.53
CA VAL A 92 -1.93 7.82 -14.61
C VAL A 92 -1.41 6.62 -15.40
N GLU A 93 -2.00 6.34 -16.55
CA GLU A 93 -1.56 5.21 -17.36
C GLU A 93 -0.13 5.37 -17.89
N GLU A 94 0.39 6.59 -17.89
CA GLU A 94 1.73 6.85 -18.38
C GLU A 94 2.76 7.00 -17.28
N VAL A 95 2.33 6.91 -16.03
CA VAL A 95 3.26 6.91 -14.90
C VAL A 95 4.00 5.58 -14.92
N ASP A 96 5.27 5.60 -14.53
CA ASP A 96 6.06 4.38 -14.46
C ASP A 96 5.30 3.30 -13.69
N ALA A 97 5.36 2.06 -14.17
CA ALA A 97 4.48 1.01 -13.68
C ALA A 97 4.61 0.73 -12.18
N ILE A 98 5.81 0.82 -11.63
CA ILE A 98 5.98 0.59 -10.20
C ILE A 98 5.36 1.75 -9.41
N GLU A 99 5.72 2.99 -9.78
CA GLU A 99 5.15 4.14 -9.09
C GLU A 99 3.64 4.19 -9.26
N ARG A 100 3.15 3.77 -10.42
CA ARG A 100 1.70 3.74 -10.65
C ARG A 100 1.04 2.76 -9.68
N ALA A 101 1.63 1.58 -9.49
CA ALA A 101 1.07 0.61 -8.56
C ALA A 101 1.12 1.12 -7.13
N VAL A 102 2.24 1.76 -6.75
CA VAL A 102 2.36 2.34 -5.41
C VAL A 102 1.29 3.41 -5.20
N LEU A 103 1.11 4.28 -6.18
CA LEU A 103 0.12 5.36 -6.06
C LEU A 103 -1.30 4.80 -5.96
N ARG A 104 -1.61 3.74 -6.71
CA ARG A 104 -2.94 3.16 -6.65
C ARG A 104 -3.23 2.53 -5.29
N VAL A 105 -2.25 1.81 -4.73
CA VAL A 105 -2.43 1.23 -3.40
C VAL A 105 -2.60 2.33 -2.35
N ALA A 106 -1.73 3.35 -2.40
CA ALA A 106 -1.81 4.44 -1.43
C ALA A 106 -3.11 5.23 -1.58
N ALA A 107 -3.53 5.47 -2.81
CA ALA A 107 -4.79 6.18 -3.03
C ALA A 107 -5.97 5.40 -2.44
N TYR A 108 -5.95 4.08 -2.60
CA TYR A 108 -7.00 3.28 -2.02
C TYR A 108 -7.01 3.42 -0.50
N GLU A 109 -5.83 3.32 0.14
CA GLU A 109 -5.78 3.45 1.58
C GLU A 109 -6.20 4.83 2.05
N LEU A 110 -5.75 5.87 1.37
CA LEU A 110 -6.11 7.23 1.77
C LEU A 110 -7.60 7.49 1.64
N ARG A 111 -8.22 6.95 0.61
CA ARG A 111 -9.61 7.26 0.32
C ARG A 111 -10.60 6.27 0.93
N HIS A 112 -10.20 5.02 1.11
CA HIS A 112 -11.11 3.97 1.55
C HIS A 112 -10.72 3.29 2.85
N ARG A 113 -9.54 3.56 3.38
CA ARG A 113 -9.14 3.01 4.67
C ARG A 113 -8.78 4.16 5.61
N VAL A 114 -9.81 4.92 5.97
CA VAL A 114 -9.59 6.09 6.80
C VAL A 114 -9.14 5.74 8.21
N ASP A 115 -9.25 4.47 8.59
CA ASP A 115 -8.73 4.00 9.86
C ASP A 115 -7.20 3.98 9.89
N VAL A 116 -6.56 4.04 8.72
CA VAL A 116 -5.10 4.07 8.65
C VAL A 116 -4.66 5.53 8.57
N PRO A 117 -3.83 6.00 9.50
CA PRO A 117 -3.41 7.41 9.47
C PRO A 117 -2.70 7.75 8.17
N TYR A 118 -2.93 8.95 7.67
CA TYR A 118 -2.38 9.31 6.36
C TYR A 118 -0.85 9.28 6.35
N ARG A 119 -0.22 9.58 7.48
CA ARG A 119 1.24 9.55 7.53
C ARG A 119 1.77 8.14 7.39
N VAL A 120 1.04 7.16 7.93
CA VAL A 120 1.43 5.77 7.76
C VAL A 120 1.33 5.37 6.29
N VAL A 121 0.23 5.77 5.63
CA VAL A 121 0.06 5.45 4.22
C VAL A 121 1.20 6.01 3.39
N ILE A 122 1.53 7.28 3.61
CA ILE A 122 2.58 7.92 2.80
C ILE A 122 3.95 7.31 3.09
N ASN A 123 4.27 7.10 4.37
CA ASN A 123 5.56 6.51 4.70
C ASN A 123 5.72 5.12 4.11
N GLU A 124 4.66 4.30 4.15
CA GLU A 124 4.73 2.97 3.57
C GLU A 124 4.86 3.03 2.06
N ALA A 125 4.19 3.98 1.42
CA ALA A 125 4.31 4.15 -0.02
C ALA A 125 5.73 4.52 -0.41
N ILE A 126 6.35 5.42 0.36
CA ILE A 126 7.72 5.83 0.10
C ILE A 126 8.68 4.64 0.24
N GLU A 127 8.52 3.86 1.31
CA GLU A 127 9.39 2.71 1.52
C GLU A 127 9.23 1.68 0.42
N THR A 128 8.00 1.46 -0.04
CA THR A 128 7.75 0.53 -1.11
C THR A 128 8.36 1.02 -2.42
N ALA A 129 8.21 2.31 -2.69
CA ALA A 129 8.79 2.88 -3.90
C ALA A 129 10.33 2.81 -3.88
N LYS A 130 10.92 3.01 -2.71
CA LYS A 130 12.38 2.87 -2.59
C LYS A 130 12.82 1.45 -2.86
N ARG A 131 12.03 0.50 -2.39
CA ARG A 131 12.41 -0.91 -2.50
C ARG A 131 12.28 -1.46 -3.91
N PHE A 132 11.25 -1.06 -4.63
CA PHE A 132 10.92 -1.66 -5.92
C PHE A 132 11.03 -0.71 -7.11
N GLY A 133 11.04 0.56 -6.88
CA GLY A 133 10.97 1.54 -7.96
C GLY A 133 12.32 2.06 -8.41
N SER A 134 12.28 3.06 -9.27
CA SER A 134 13.49 3.70 -9.78
C SER A 134 14.10 4.57 -8.70
N GLU A 135 15.31 5.05 -8.98
CA GLU A 135 16.07 5.83 -8.02
C GLU A 135 15.32 7.04 -7.50
N HIS A 136 14.57 7.70 -8.36
CA HIS A 136 13.85 8.92 -7.95
C HIS A 136 12.36 8.71 -7.80
N GLY A 137 11.89 7.47 -7.93
CA GLY A 137 10.45 7.22 -7.89
C GLY A 137 9.81 7.58 -6.57
N HIS A 138 10.55 7.36 -5.46
CA HIS A 138 9.96 7.64 -4.15
C HIS A 138 9.76 9.14 -3.93
N THR A 139 10.60 9.98 -4.53
CA THR A 139 10.42 11.42 -4.42
C THR A 139 9.17 11.86 -5.15
N TYR A 140 8.95 11.29 -6.33
CA TYR A 140 7.77 11.59 -7.10
C TYR A 140 6.50 11.15 -6.35
N VAL A 141 6.53 9.92 -5.83
CA VAL A 141 5.40 9.39 -5.07
C VAL A 141 5.09 10.28 -3.86
N ASN A 142 6.14 10.68 -3.13
CA ASN A 142 5.97 11.52 -1.96
C ASN A 142 5.28 12.82 -2.33
N GLY A 143 5.74 13.46 -3.41
CA GLY A 143 5.14 14.73 -3.82
C GLY A 143 3.68 14.61 -4.19
N VAL A 144 3.35 13.57 -4.94
CA VAL A 144 1.95 13.35 -5.34
C VAL A 144 1.08 13.11 -4.11
N LEU A 145 1.53 12.22 -3.22
CA LEU A 145 0.69 11.83 -2.09
C LEU A 145 0.57 12.91 -1.04
N ASP A 146 1.61 13.72 -0.85
CA ASP A 146 1.50 14.84 0.09
C ASP A 146 0.39 15.79 -0.34
N ARG A 147 0.34 16.12 -1.61
CA ARG A 147 -0.68 17.03 -2.10
C ARG A 147 -2.06 16.39 -2.06
N ALA A 148 -2.15 15.12 -2.42
CA ALA A 148 -3.43 14.43 -2.41
C ALA A 148 -3.97 14.30 -0.98
N ALA A 149 -3.10 14.00 -0.02
CA ALA A 149 -3.55 13.81 1.35
C ALA A 149 -4.14 15.08 1.95
N VAL A 150 -3.57 16.23 1.58
CA VAL A 150 -4.12 17.50 2.07
C VAL A 150 -5.58 17.63 1.64
N GLU A 151 -5.88 17.25 0.41
CA GLU A 151 -7.25 17.33 -0.07
C GLU A 151 -8.15 16.22 0.48
N TRP A 152 -7.65 15.01 0.52
CA TRP A 152 -8.49 13.86 0.84
C TRP A 152 -8.66 13.64 2.34
N ARG A 153 -7.71 14.09 3.15
CA ARG A 153 -7.74 13.90 4.60
C ARG A 153 -7.61 15.22 5.32
N LYS A 154 -8.47 16.17 4.96
CA LYS A 154 -8.34 17.53 5.49
C LYS A 154 -8.40 17.61 7.00
N VAL A 155 -9.32 16.87 7.59
CA VAL A 155 -9.48 16.93 9.05
C VAL A 155 -8.23 16.37 9.72
N GLU A 156 -7.74 15.25 9.22
CA GLU A 156 -6.60 14.58 9.82
C GLU A 156 -5.33 15.37 9.65
N SER A 157 -5.19 16.06 8.53
CA SER A 157 -3.98 16.82 8.26
C SER A 157 -4.01 18.20 8.88
N GLY A 158 -5.11 18.58 9.52
CA GLY A 158 -5.19 19.87 10.16
C GLY A 158 -5.70 20.97 9.27
N GLN A 159 -6.22 20.62 8.12
CA GLN A 159 -6.69 21.63 7.17
C GLN A 159 -8.16 22.00 7.41
#